data_718ddea77dc0bbf2958cd5c3f9219694
#
_entry.id   718ddea77dc0bbf2958cd5c3f9219694
#
_cell.length_a   1.000
_cell.length_b   1.000
_cell.length_c   1.000
_cell.angle_alpha   90.00
_cell.angle_beta   90.00
_cell.angle_gamma   90.00
#
_symmetry.space_group_name_H-M   'P 1'
#
loop_
_entity.id
_entity.type
_entity.pdbx_description
1 polymer ?
#
loop_
_entity_poly.entity_id
_entity_poly.type
_entity_poly.pdbx_seq_one_letter_code
_entity_poly.pdbx_strand_id
1 'polypeptide(L)'
;MTEKKKVVVAMSGGVDSTLTAKLLLEAGYEVCGATMHQFDGQEKEIEGARAMADFLGIPFQVVDVREAYQKFVLRYFIDAYAKGMTPNPCMMCDFKVKFGLFYDEARKHFDAPYFATGHYARILFHPERQKYEVHKGIDMGKDQSYMMYHLTQDQLAHIIFPLGRAFKKDTRRISKEKGLPTYNKAESQDICFLTSETSYVEFLKNHAPEAFSEGDIVDTKGRVLGRHRGIPYYTIGQRKGLGIAARTPLYVVALKPEKSQVIVGTNDELFRTRLLADELHFTDGEAPGEEFSCQAKIRYGIRVHDCTVTLERNGRAVVKFKEPQRAITSGQSVVFYDGDRLIGGGTIVRGL
;
A
#
# COMPACT_ATOMS: atom_id res chain seq x y z
N MET A 1 27.83 30.14 -8.36
CA MET A 1 27.51 28.91 -7.58
C MET A 1 26.13 28.49 -8.05
N THR A 2 25.98 27.32 -8.64
CA THR A 2 24.65 26.77 -8.99
C THR A 2 23.86 26.59 -7.70
N GLU A 3 22.67 27.17 -7.65
CA GLU A 3 21.74 27.02 -6.53
C GLU A 3 21.48 25.53 -6.25
N LYS A 4 21.70 25.11 -5.00
CA LYS A 4 21.48 23.71 -4.64
C LYS A 4 19.99 23.42 -4.70
N LYS A 5 19.61 22.32 -5.35
CA LYS A 5 18.21 21.86 -5.35
C LYS A 5 17.81 21.42 -3.94
N LYS A 6 16.75 22.03 -3.40
CA LYS A 6 16.24 21.72 -2.07
C LYS A 6 15.26 20.51 -2.13
N VAL A 7 15.38 19.61 -1.16
CA VAL A 7 14.53 18.40 -1.08
C VAL A 7 14.12 18.12 0.36
N VAL A 8 12.83 17.80 0.57
CA VAL A 8 12.35 17.29 1.86
C VAL A 8 12.32 15.77 1.81
N VAL A 9 12.94 15.13 2.79
CA VAL A 9 12.93 13.68 2.95
C VAL A 9 11.92 13.28 4.02
N ALA A 10 10.99 12.39 3.66
CA ALA A 10 10.09 11.75 4.62
C ALA A 10 10.90 10.80 5.51
N MET A 11 11.08 11.16 6.77
CA MET A 11 11.89 10.43 7.74
C MET A 11 11.02 9.66 8.74
N SER A 12 11.23 8.36 8.84
CA SER A 12 10.59 7.48 9.82
C SER A 12 11.53 7.06 10.96
N GLY A 13 12.76 7.56 10.96
CA GLY A 13 13.82 7.09 11.87
C GLY A 13 14.26 5.65 11.60
N GLY A 14 13.93 5.07 10.45
CA GLY A 14 14.35 3.76 9.98
C GLY A 14 15.59 3.82 9.06
N VAL A 15 16.11 2.64 8.71
CA VAL A 15 17.30 2.49 7.84
C VAL A 15 17.11 3.21 6.50
N ASP A 16 16.00 2.94 5.83
CA ASP A 16 15.77 3.39 4.45
C ASP A 16 15.65 4.91 4.34
N SER A 17 14.85 5.53 5.22
CA SER A 17 14.66 6.99 5.20
C SER A 17 15.94 7.74 5.59
N THR A 18 16.70 7.22 6.57
CA THR A 18 17.97 7.83 6.98
C THR A 18 19.02 7.71 5.88
N LEU A 19 19.12 6.54 5.22
CA LEU A 19 20.02 6.38 4.08
C LEU A 19 19.62 7.27 2.89
N THR A 20 18.32 7.40 2.62
CA THR A 20 17.78 8.30 1.59
C THR A 20 18.27 9.72 1.80
N ALA A 21 18.14 10.27 3.02
CA ALA A 21 18.63 11.61 3.35
C ALA A 21 20.15 11.73 3.16
N LYS A 22 20.91 10.74 3.62
CA LYS A 22 22.37 10.69 3.48
C LYS A 22 22.83 10.68 2.01
N LEU A 23 22.17 9.87 1.17
CA LEU A 23 22.50 9.78 -0.26
C LEU A 23 22.20 11.10 -0.99
N LEU A 24 21.12 11.79 -0.64
CA LEU A 24 20.77 13.09 -1.25
C LEU A 24 21.73 14.20 -0.80
N LEU A 25 22.17 14.21 0.47
CA LEU A 25 23.25 15.09 0.94
C LEU A 25 24.53 14.91 0.12
N GLU A 26 24.95 13.66 -0.09
CA GLU A 26 26.14 13.31 -0.87
C GLU A 26 25.99 13.65 -2.36
N ALA A 27 24.76 13.60 -2.89
CA ALA A 27 24.43 14.05 -4.24
C ALA A 27 24.38 15.59 -4.39
N GLY A 28 24.62 16.33 -3.31
CA GLY A 28 24.73 17.79 -3.32
C GLY A 28 23.40 18.54 -3.16
N TYR A 29 22.32 17.85 -2.77
CA TYR A 29 21.06 18.52 -2.44
C TYR A 29 21.16 19.28 -1.11
N GLU A 30 20.37 20.36 -0.97
CA GLU A 30 20.00 20.93 0.32
C GLU A 30 18.86 20.07 0.90
N VAL A 31 19.16 19.28 1.93
CA VAL A 31 18.21 18.29 2.48
C VAL A 31 17.56 18.82 3.75
N CYS A 32 16.24 18.71 3.84
CA CYS A 32 15.44 18.90 5.04
C CYS A 32 14.73 17.58 5.38
N GLY A 33 14.52 17.29 6.65
CA GLY A 33 13.78 16.14 7.12
C GLY A 33 12.36 16.52 7.54
N ALA A 34 11.38 15.66 7.27
CA ALA A 34 10.04 15.79 7.83
C ALA A 34 9.47 14.43 8.23
N THR A 35 8.65 14.41 9.28
CA THR A 35 7.90 13.21 9.69
C THR A 35 6.44 13.52 9.91
N MET A 36 5.58 12.51 9.75
CA MET A 36 4.16 12.60 10.01
C MET A 36 3.86 12.31 11.48
N HIS A 37 3.06 13.15 12.12
CA HIS A 37 2.36 12.79 13.35
C HIS A 37 0.97 12.29 12.95
N GLN A 38 0.78 10.97 12.97
CA GLN A 38 -0.39 10.28 12.40
C GLN A 38 -1.46 9.94 13.46
N PHE A 39 -1.04 9.65 14.67
CA PHE A 39 -1.90 9.27 15.82
C PHE A 39 -1.18 9.53 17.14
N ASP A 40 -1.93 9.58 18.23
CA ASP A 40 -1.39 9.79 19.57
C ASP A 40 -0.60 8.55 20.03
N GLY A 41 0.52 8.76 20.75
CA GLY A 41 1.41 7.67 21.17
C GLY A 41 2.56 7.39 20.19
N GLN A 42 2.77 8.24 19.20
CA GLN A 42 3.83 8.12 18.17
C GLN A 42 5.11 8.90 18.53
N GLU A 43 5.22 9.39 19.76
CA GLU A 43 6.31 10.28 20.22
C GLU A 43 7.68 9.63 20.03
N LYS A 44 7.80 8.33 20.33
CA LYS A 44 9.06 7.58 20.21
C LYS A 44 9.56 7.49 18.77
N GLU A 45 8.66 7.26 17.81
CA GLU A 45 8.98 7.21 16.39
C GLU A 45 9.39 8.59 15.87
N ILE A 46 8.69 9.64 16.31
CA ILE A 46 8.99 11.04 15.98
C ILE A 46 10.36 11.45 16.52
N GLU A 47 10.65 11.14 17.79
CA GLU A 47 11.97 11.38 18.40
C GLU A 47 13.08 10.61 17.67
N GLY A 48 12.82 9.36 17.28
CA GLY A 48 13.74 8.57 16.50
C GLY A 48 14.05 9.19 15.13
N ALA A 49 13.05 9.78 14.46
CA ALA A 49 13.23 10.50 13.20
C ALA A 49 14.02 11.80 13.41
N ARG A 50 13.70 12.56 14.46
CA ARG A 50 14.41 13.78 14.85
C ARG A 50 15.89 13.52 15.16
N ALA A 51 16.17 12.49 15.95
CA ALA A 51 17.56 12.13 16.27
C ALA A 51 18.39 11.81 15.03
N MET A 52 17.77 11.22 13.98
CA MET A 52 18.47 10.97 12.72
C MET A 52 18.67 12.26 11.90
N ALA A 53 17.74 13.18 11.94
CA ALA A 53 17.92 14.50 11.31
C ALA A 53 19.04 15.29 11.97
N ASP A 54 19.07 15.31 13.31
CA ASP A 54 20.12 15.94 14.11
C ASP A 54 21.50 15.30 13.83
N PHE A 55 21.56 13.96 13.77
CA PHE A 55 22.78 13.24 13.40
C PHE A 55 23.31 13.62 12.00
N LEU A 56 22.39 13.85 11.05
CA LEU A 56 22.75 14.27 9.70
C LEU A 56 22.98 15.79 9.58
N GLY A 57 22.71 16.56 10.61
CA GLY A 57 22.84 18.03 10.63
C GLY A 57 21.85 18.73 9.68
N ILE A 58 20.64 18.19 9.54
CA ILE A 58 19.61 18.76 8.65
C ILE A 58 18.42 19.35 9.43
N PRO A 59 17.78 20.42 8.93
CA PRO A 59 16.53 20.94 9.50
C PRO A 59 15.45 19.86 9.52
N PHE A 60 14.58 19.89 10.56
CA PHE A 60 13.56 18.87 10.74
C PHE A 60 12.22 19.45 11.17
N GLN A 61 11.11 18.93 10.59
CA GLN A 61 9.74 19.32 10.88
C GLN A 61 8.86 18.11 11.17
N VAL A 62 8.00 18.24 12.17
CA VAL A 62 6.89 17.32 12.42
C VAL A 62 5.63 17.94 11.82
N VAL A 63 4.98 17.21 10.93
CA VAL A 63 3.73 17.65 10.31
C VAL A 63 2.58 16.87 10.96
N ASP A 64 1.64 17.59 11.55
CA ASP A 64 0.44 16.99 12.14
C ASP A 64 -0.55 16.60 11.02
N VAL A 65 -0.75 15.31 10.85
CA VAL A 65 -1.68 14.74 9.87
C VAL A 65 -2.76 13.87 10.51
N ARG A 66 -2.92 13.95 11.84
CA ARG A 66 -3.82 13.06 12.62
C ARG A 66 -5.25 13.11 12.11
N GLU A 67 -5.80 14.28 11.82
CA GLU A 67 -7.16 14.41 11.30
C GLU A 67 -7.32 13.72 9.94
N ALA A 68 -6.39 13.96 9.00
CA ALA A 68 -6.40 13.33 7.69
C ALA A 68 -6.19 11.82 7.80
N TYR A 69 -5.31 11.38 8.68
CA TYR A 69 -5.06 9.96 8.92
C TYR A 69 -6.28 9.25 9.50
N GLN A 70 -6.94 9.84 10.48
CA GLN A 70 -8.19 9.32 11.04
C GLN A 70 -9.29 9.21 9.97
N LYS A 71 -9.46 10.25 9.15
CA LYS A 71 -10.49 10.32 8.12
C LYS A 71 -10.26 9.34 6.98
N PHE A 72 -9.03 9.29 6.45
CA PHE A 72 -8.74 8.57 5.20
C PHE A 72 -8.16 7.18 5.40
N VAL A 73 -7.56 6.89 6.57
CA VAL A 73 -6.91 5.61 6.82
C VAL A 73 -7.67 4.78 7.83
N LEU A 74 -7.90 5.30 9.05
CA LEU A 74 -8.56 4.53 10.09
C LEU A 74 -10.03 4.30 9.78
N ARG A 75 -10.75 5.35 9.36
CA ARG A 75 -12.17 5.21 8.99
C ARG A 75 -12.36 4.28 7.79
N TYR A 76 -11.53 4.43 6.75
CA TYR A 76 -11.53 3.51 5.61
C TYR A 76 -11.31 2.05 6.04
N PHE A 77 -10.34 1.81 6.93
CA PHE A 77 -10.03 0.47 7.45
C PHE A 77 -11.22 -0.14 8.17
N ILE A 78 -11.84 0.61 9.08
CA ILE A 78 -13.01 0.19 9.85
C ILE A 78 -14.20 -0.09 8.93
N ASP A 79 -14.56 0.86 8.06
CA ASP A 79 -15.72 0.75 7.17
C ASP A 79 -15.58 -0.40 6.16
N ALA A 80 -14.35 -0.67 5.69
CA ALA A 80 -14.09 -1.78 4.78
C ALA A 80 -14.32 -3.14 5.44
N TYR A 81 -13.80 -3.34 6.66
CA TYR A 81 -14.05 -4.60 7.39
C TYR A 81 -15.52 -4.78 7.78
N ALA A 82 -16.21 -3.71 8.14
CA ALA A 82 -17.65 -3.75 8.40
C ALA A 82 -18.45 -4.20 7.16
N LYS A 83 -17.96 -3.88 5.96
CA LYS A 83 -18.52 -4.31 4.66
C LYS A 83 -17.98 -5.67 4.18
N GLY A 84 -17.25 -6.43 5.00
CA GLY A 84 -16.66 -7.72 4.61
C GLY A 84 -15.55 -7.62 3.56
N MET A 85 -14.96 -6.44 3.39
CA MET A 85 -13.79 -6.25 2.53
C MET A 85 -12.49 -6.41 3.32
N THR A 86 -11.39 -6.64 2.62
CA THR A 86 -10.05 -6.67 3.22
C THR A 86 -9.25 -5.48 2.70
N PRO A 87 -9.23 -4.35 3.43
CA PRO A 87 -8.58 -3.12 2.97
C PRO A 87 -7.05 -3.21 2.96
N ASN A 88 -6.43 -2.29 2.23
CA ASN A 88 -5.01 -1.98 2.33
C ASN A 88 -4.83 -0.56 2.90
N PRO A 89 -4.74 -0.38 4.22
CA PRO A 89 -4.64 0.95 4.83
C PRO A 89 -3.33 1.68 4.46
N CYS A 90 -2.24 0.96 4.20
CA CYS A 90 -0.98 1.55 3.76
C CYS A 90 -1.11 2.20 2.38
N MET A 91 -1.85 1.57 1.46
CA MET A 91 -2.17 2.15 0.16
C MET A 91 -2.92 3.49 0.30
N MET A 92 -3.94 3.50 1.15
CA MET A 92 -4.73 4.71 1.40
C MET A 92 -3.91 5.80 2.11
N CYS A 93 -3.00 5.40 3.03
CA CYS A 93 -2.05 6.31 3.67
C CYS A 93 -1.10 6.93 2.64
N ASP A 94 -0.49 6.11 1.77
CA ASP A 94 0.40 6.62 0.72
C ASP A 94 -0.35 7.58 -0.21
N PHE A 95 -1.56 7.25 -0.63
CA PHE A 95 -2.36 8.08 -1.53
C PHE A 95 -2.80 9.41 -0.91
N LYS A 96 -3.51 9.36 0.23
CA LYS A 96 -4.22 10.54 0.78
C LYS A 96 -3.39 11.33 1.79
N VAL A 97 -2.50 10.66 2.50
CA VAL A 97 -1.76 11.29 3.60
C VAL A 97 -0.32 11.55 3.21
N LYS A 98 0.48 10.52 2.87
CA LYS A 98 1.91 10.67 2.63
C LYS A 98 2.23 11.47 1.37
N PHE A 99 1.69 11.05 0.22
CA PHE A 99 1.84 11.79 -1.06
C PHE A 99 0.70 12.79 -1.31
N GLY A 100 -0.22 12.96 -0.36
CA GLY A 100 -1.20 14.02 -0.31
C GLY A 100 -0.77 15.12 0.65
N LEU A 101 -1.53 15.29 1.75
CA LEU A 101 -1.37 16.37 2.71
C LEU A 101 0.08 16.55 3.22
N PHE A 102 0.75 15.47 3.60
CA PHE A 102 2.12 15.54 4.13
C PHE A 102 3.13 16.02 3.07
N TYR A 103 3.00 15.51 1.84
CA TYR A 103 3.82 15.97 0.70
C TYR A 103 3.69 17.48 0.48
N ASP A 104 2.45 18.00 0.50
CA ASP A 104 2.20 19.44 0.28
C ASP A 104 2.71 20.28 1.44
N GLU A 105 2.34 19.94 2.68
CA GLU A 105 2.71 20.74 3.87
C GLU A 105 4.21 20.72 4.14
N ALA A 106 4.88 19.58 3.99
CA ALA A 106 6.32 19.50 4.20
C ALA A 106 7.10 20.31 3.16
N ARG A 107 6.72 20.25 1.89
CA ARG A 107 7.34 21.04 0.82
C ARG A 107 7.12 22.54 1.02
N LYS A 108 5.90 22.92 1.38
CA LYS A 108 5.53 24.33 1.66
C LYS A 108 6.32 24.88 2.85
N HIS A 109 6.44 24.11 3.94
CA HIS A 109 7.16 24.54 5.14
C HIS A 109 8.61 24.89 4.86
N PHE A 110 9.29 24.10 4.04
CA PHE A 110 10.70 24.29 3.71
C PHE A 110 10.93 25.07 2.42
N ASP A 111 9.89 25.46 1.71
CA ASP A 111 9.99 26.02 0.36
C ASP A 111 10.88 25.13 -0.54
N ALA A 112 10.55 23.83 -0.59
CA ALA A 112 11.34 22.83 -1.29
C ALA A 112 10.60 22.28 -2.51
N PRO A 113 11.19 22.37 -3.72
CA PRO A 113 10.54 21.85 -4.93
C PRO A 113 10.46 20.33 -4.97
N TYR A 114 11.34 19.62 -4.25
CA TYR A 114 11.41 18.17 -4.30
C TYR A 114 11.04 17.51 -2.98
N PHE A 115 10.51 16.30 -3.09
CA PHE A 115 10.17 15.42 -1.97
C PHE A 115 10.78 14.04 -2.20
N ALA A 116 11.34 13.43 -1.17
CA ALA A 116 11.96 12.12 -1.29
C ALA A 116 11.52 11.17 -0.18
N THR A 117 11.50 9.89 -0.51
CA THR A 117 11.20 8.82 0.44
C THR A 117 12.11 7.62 0.20
N GLY A 118 12.17 6.72 1.20
CA GLY A 118 12.92 5.46 1.12
C GLY A 118 12.21 4.34 0.37
N HIS A 119 11.29 4.62 -0.55
CA HIS A 119 10.59 3.57 -1.30
C HIS A 119 11.48 2.91 -2.35
N TYR A 120 11.28 1.60 -2.52
CA TYR A 120 11.93 0.78 -3.55
C TYR A 120 11.08 0.76 -4.82
N ALA A 121 11.03 1.89 -5.50
CA ALA A 121 10.45 2.07 -6.84
C ALA A 121 11.33 3.05 -7.62
N ARG A 122 11.20 3.07 -8.93
CA ARG A 122 11.99 4.00 -9.79
C ARG A 122 11.04 4.97 -10.46
N ILE A 123 11.42 6.24 -10.54
CA ILE A 123 10.77 7.25 -11.37
C ILE A 123 11.74 7.58 -12.50
N LEU A 124 11.30 7.43 -13.75
CA LEU A 124 12.08 7.69 -14.96
C LEU A 124 11.32 8.68 -15.83
N PHE A 125 12.02 9.64 -16.42
CA PHE A 125 11.45 10.52 -17.43
C PHE A 125 11.56 9.86 -18.81
N HIS A 126 10.44 9.76 -19.54
CA HIS A 126 10.40 9.25 -20.90
C HIS A 126 10.40 10.42 -21.89
N PRO A 127 11.51 10.68 -22.62
CA PRO A 127 11.65 11.90 -23.43
C PRO A 127 10.64 12.02 -24.56
N GLU A 128 10.35 10.90 -25.26
CA GLU A 128 9.42 10.91 -26.41
C GLU A 128 7.96 11.14 -25.97
N ARG A 129 7.58 10.59 -24.81
CA ARG A 129 6.22 10.74 -24.27
C ARG A 129 6.05 12.00 -23.44
N GLN A 130 7.14 12.68 -23.09
CA GLN A 130 7.16 13.83 -22.17
C GLN A 130 6.43 13.52 -20.85
N LYS A 131 6.60 12.30 -20.30
CA LYS A 131 5.95 11.78 -19.10
C LYS A 131 6.97 11.22 -18.13
N TYR A 132 6.68 11.36 -16.86
CA TYR A 132 7.35 10.61 -15.79
C TYR A 132 6.66 9.26 -15.60
N GLU A 133 7.44 8.21 -15.53
CA GLU A 133 6.97 6.84 -15.40
C GLU A 133 7.45 6.23 -14.09
N VAL A 134 6.55 5.53 -13.40
CA VAL A 134 6.93 4.69 -12.25
C VAL A 134 7.31 3.30 -12.79
N HIS A 135 8.46 2.81 -12.37
CA HIS A 135 8.94 1.47 -12.66
C HIS A 135 9.17 0.68 -11.39
N LYS A 136 9.09 -0.65 -11.49
CA LYS A 136 9.48 -1.56 -10.39
C LYS A 136 10.88 -1.26 -9.88
N GLY A 137 11.10 -1.41 -8.58
CA GLY A 137 12.43 -1.42 -8.01
C GLY A 137 13.28 -2.57 -8.55
N ILE A 138 14.62 -2.43 -8.56
CA ILE A 138 15.49 -3.53 -9.04
C ILE A 138 15.50 -4.73 -8.10
N ASP A 139 15.26 -4.54 -6.80
CA ASP A 139 15.03 -5.61 -5.84
C ASP A 139 13.55 -6.03 -5.89
N MET A 140 13.25 -7.03 -6.71
CA MET A 140 11.89 -7.53 -6.90
C MET A 140 11.24 -8.04 -5.60
N GLY A 141 12.04 -8.48 -4.62
CA GLY A 141 11.56 -8.92 -3.30
C GLY A 141 11.14 -7.76 -2.40
N LYS A 142 11.55 -6.54 -2.74
CA LYS A 142 11.25 -5.31 -2.00
C LYS A 142 10.53 -4.26 -2.86
N ASP A 143 10.19 -4.58 -4.11
CA ASP A 143 9.49 -3.69 -5.02
C ASP A 143 8.20 -3.13 -4.38
N GLN A 144 8.12 -1.82 -4.29
CA GLN A 144 6.98 -1.07 -3.72
C GLN A 144 6.21 -0.27 -4.78
N SER A 145 6.50 -0.47 -6.07
CA SER A 145 5.77 0.20 -7.16
C SER A 145 4.25 -0.04 -7.10
N TYR A 146 3.84 -1.19 -6.56
CA TYR A 146 2.43 -1.52 -6.31
C TYR A 146 1.67 -0.44 -5.53
N MET A 147 2.35 0.29 -4.63
CA MET A 147 1.77 1.34 -3.80
C MET A 147 1.65 2.69 -4.52
N MET A 148 2.22 2.84 -5.74
CA MET A 148 2.46 4.14 -6.38
C MET A 148 1.47 4.50 -7.49
N TYR A 149 0.46 3.69 -7.78
CA TYR A 149 -0.43 3.90 -8.92
C TYR A 149 -1.34 5.14 -8.80
N HIS A 150 -1.39 5.74 -7.62
CA HIS A 150 -2.12 6.98 -7.37
C HIS A 150 -1.33 8.26 -7.70
N LEU A 151 -0.03 8.15 -7.94
CA LEU A 151 0.82 9.32 -8.16
C LEU A 151 0.48 9.97 -9.50
N THR A 152 0.30 11.29 -9.46
CA THR A 152 0.03 12.12 -10.65
C THR A 152 1.34 12.53 -11.34
N GLN A 153 1.26 12.99 -12.58
CA GLN A 153 2.42 13.51 -13.32
C GLN A 153 3.10 14.67 -12.61
N ASP A 154 2.33 15.58 -12.01
CA ASP A 154 2.89 16.68 -11.22
C ASP A 154 3.68 16.17 -10.02
N GLN A 155 3.13 15.22 -9.27
CA GLN A 155 3.84 14.60 -8.14
C GLN A 155 5.10 13.85 -8.61
N LEU A 156 5.01 13.08 -9.69
CA LEU A 156 6.14 12.32 -10.23
C LEU A 156 7.29 13.19 -10.69
N ALA A 157 7.02 14.40 -11.17
CA ALA A 157 8.05 15.38 -11.54
C ALA A 157 8.86 15.89 -10.33
N HIS A 158 8.31 15.80 -9.12
CA HIS A 158 8.88 16.35 -7.90
C HIS A 158 9.31 15.31 -6.85
N ILE A 159 8.98 14.03 -7.07
CA ILE A 159 9.31 12.93 -6.15
C ILE A 159 10.61 12.24 -6.56
N ILE A 160 11.43 11.89 -5.56
CA ILE A 160 12.70 11.17 -5.75
C ILE A 160 12.69 9.92 -4.87
N PHE A 161 13.00 8.75 -5.47
CA PHE A 161 13.18 7.47 -4.79
C PHE A 161 14.62 6.98 -4.94
N PRO A 162 15.55 7.40 -4.08
CA PRO A 162 16.97 7.06 -4.23
C PRO A 162 17.26 5.56 -4.11
N LEU A 163 16.41 4.82 -3.37
CA LEU A 163 16.59 3.38 -3.12
C LEU A 163 15.99 2.49 -4.22
N GLY A 164 15.32 3.04 -5.21
CA GLY A 164 14.73 2.25 -6.30
C GLY A 164 15.75 1.46 -7.13
N ARG A 165 17.03 1.88 -7.09
CA ARG A 165 18.17 1.19 -7.75
C ARG A 165 19.07 0.44 -6.76
N ALA A 166 18.60 0.16 -5.55
CA ALA A 166 19.37 -0.56 -4.53
C ALA A 166 18.73 -1.91 -4.20
N PHE A 167 19.55 -2.90 -3.88
CA PHE A 167 19.09 -4.11 -3.22
C PHE A 167 19.03 -3.88 -1.70
N LYS A 168 18.02 -4.40 -1.04
CA LYS A 168 17.83 -4.23 0.41
C LYS A 168 19.03 -4.70 1.26
N LYS A 169 19.65 -5.79 0.86
CA LYS A 169 20.89 -6.26 1.50
C LYS A 169 22.02 -5.21 1.45
N ASP A 170 22.13 -4.50 0.33
CA ASP A 170 23.14 -3.45 0.16
C ASP A 170 22.79 -2.19 0.94
N THR A 171 21.52 -1.84 1.08
CA THR A 171 21.06 -0.70 1.88
C THR A 171 21.59 -0.79 3.31
N ARG A 172 21.51 -1.96 3.97
CA ARG A 172 22.05 -2.14 5.33
C ARG A 172 23.58 -2.06 5.36
N ARG A 173 24.26 -2.67 4.40
CA ARG A 173 25.71 -2.60 4.26
C ARG A 173 26.18 -1.17 4.07
N ILE A 174 25.59 -0.44 3.12
CA ILE A 174 25.93 0.96 2.83
C ILE A 174 25.64 1.85 4.05
N SER A 175 24.51 1.63 4.74
CA SER A 175 24.19 2.35 5.98
C SER A 175 25.27 2.15 7.05
N LYS A 176 25.78 0.93 7.22
CA LYS A 176 26.86 0.62 8.15
C LYS A 176 28.17 1.29 7.73
N GLU A 177 28.55 1.19 6.46
CA GLU A 177 29.75 1.82 5.89
C GLU A 177 29.75 3.35 6.03
N LYS A 178 28.56 3.97 5.95
CA LYS A 178 28.36 5.41 6.16
C LYS A 178 28.19 5.81 7.62
N GLY A 179 28.34 4.87 8.57
CA GLY A 179 28.24 5.12 10.01
C GLY A 179 26.84 5.51 10.49
N LEU A 180 25.77 5.17 9.77
CA LEU A 180 24.40 5.52 10.17
C LEU A 180 23.96 4.67 11.37
N PRO A 181 23.48 5.27 12.47
CA PRO A 181 23.11 4.54 13.70
C PRO A 181 21.99 3.51 13.48
N THR A 182 21.19 3.69 12.44
CA THR A 182 20.01 2.85 12.14
C THR A 182 20.33 1.57 11.35
N TYR A 183 21.60 1.30 10.97
CA TYR A 183 21.96 0.24 10.02
C TYR A 183 21.45 -1.17 10.39
N ASN A 184 21.26 -1.49 11.66
CA ASN A 184 20.77 -2.77 12.16
C ASN A 184 19.34 -2.69 12.75
N LYS A 185 18.68 -1.54 12.68
CA LYS A 185 17.30 -1.39 13.17
C LYS A 185 16.37 -2.37 12.45
N ALA A 186 15.48 -3.03 13.19
CA ALA A 186 14.48 -3.92 12.63
C ALA A 186 13.52 -3.15 11.71
N GLU A 187 13.05 -3.81 10.67
CA GLU A 187 12.01 -3.25 9.80
C GLU A 187 10.65 -3.41 10.47
N SER A 188 9.82 -2.37 10.38
CA SER A 188 8.40 -2.52 10.71
C SER A 188 7.74 -3.41 9.64
N GLN A 189 7.10 -4.48 10.09
CA GLN A 189 6.40 -5.44 9.21
C GLN A 189 4.88 -5.27 9.29
N ASP A 190 4.40 -4.59 10.35
CA ASP A 190 2.99 -4.46 10.67
C ASP A 190 2.42 -3.11 10.22
N ILE A 191 1.09 -3.03 10.21
CA ILE A 191 0.35 -1.78 10.00
C ILE A 191 0.67 -0.84 11.15
N CYS A 192 1.10 0.38 10.87
CA CYS A 192 1.70 1.31 11.82
C CYS A 192 0.84 1.67 13.04
N PHE A 193 -0.50 1.62 12.95
CA PHE A 193 -1.41 1.88 14.07
C PHE A 193 -1.78 0.62 14.86
N LEU A 194 -1.31 -0.56 14.46
CA LEU A 194 -1.44 -1.80 15.22
C LEU A 194 -0.15 -2.04 15.97
N THR A 195 -0.23 -2.13 17.29
CA THR A 195 0.91 -2.47 18.13
C THR A 195 1.12 -3.98 18.15
N SER A 196 2.28 -4.44 18.61
CA SER A 196 2.54 -5.87 18.83
C SER A 196 1.56 -6.52 19.83
N GLU A 197 0.88 -5.72 20.63
CA GLU A 197 -0.09 -6.16 21.65
C GLU A 197 -1.53 -6.12 21.16
N THR A 198 -1.82 -5.37 20.09
CA THR A 198 -3.19 -5.15 19.59
C THR A 198 -3.36 -5.75 18.20
N SER A 199 -4.09 -6.85 18.10
CA SER A 199 -4.46 -7.42 16.81
C SER A 199 -5.46 -6.51 16.06
N TYR A 200 -5.49 -6.59 14.71
CA TYR A 200 -6.47 -5.82 13.94
C TYR A 200 -7.92 -6.12 14.34
N VAL A 201 -8.19 -7.34 14.79
CA VAL A 201 -9.51 -7.75 15.28
C VAL A 201 -9.88 -7.02 16.56
N GLU A 202 -8.94 -6.88 17.47
CA GLU A 202 -9.13 -6.18 18.74
C GLU A 202 -9.32 -4.67 18.51
N PHE A 203 -8.51 -4.09 17.62
CA PHE A 203 -8.69 -2.73 17.17
C PHE A 203 -10.11 -2.50 16.60
N LEU A 204 -10.58 -3.37 15.71
CA LEU A 204 -11.92 -3.28 15.12
C LEU A 204 -13.02 -3.46 16.15
N LYS A 205 -12.89 -4.35 17.13
CA LYS A 205 -13.87 -4.50 18.22
C LYS A 205 -14.07 -3.23 19.03
N ASN A 206 -12.99 -2.47 19.23
CA ASN A 206 -13.04 -1.23 19.98
C ASN A 206 -13.65 -0.07 19.18
N HIS A 207 -13.64 -0.14 17.83
CA HIS A 207 -14.06 0.97 16.96
C HIS A 207 -15.33 0.67 16.15
N ALA A 208 -15.70 -0.60 15.99
CA ALA A 208 -16.91 -1.04 15.26
C ALA A 208 -17.42 -2.36 15.85
N PRO A 209 -17.83 -2.40 17.12
CA PRO A 209 -18.32 -3.63 17.77
C PRO A 209 -19.53 -4.24 17.05
N GLU A 210 -20.35 -3.40 16.40
CA GLU A 210 -21.52 -3.82 15.61
C GLU A 210 -21.17 -4.72 14.42
N ALA A 211 -19.94 -4.64 13.88
CA ALA A 211 -19.47 -5.49 12.79
C ALA A 211 -19.21 -6.95 13.22
N PHE A 212 -19.25 -7.23 14.53
CA PHE A 212 -18.96 -8.55 15.10
C PHE A 212 -20.23 -9.35 15.44
N SER A 213 -21.31 -9.12 14.72
CA SER A 213 -22.53 -9.95 14.83
C SER A 213 -22.21 -11.40 14.44
N GLU A 214 -22.66 -12.32 15.28
CA GLU A 214 -22.56 -13.75 15.00
C GLU A 214 -23.45 -14.15 13.81
N GLY A 215 -23.07 -15.20 13.11
CA GLY A 215 -23.83 -15.70 11.98
C GLY A 215 -23.42 -17.09 11.55
N ASP A 216 -23.89 -17.51 10.39
CA ASP A 216 -23.70 -18.87 9.90
C ASP A 216 -22.47 -18.99 8.99
N ILE A 217 -21.73 -20.07 9.17
CA ILE A 217 -20.78 -20.57 8.16
C ILE A 217 -21.54 -21.55 7.29
N VAL A 218 -21.66 -21.23 5.99
CA VAL A 218 -22.40 -22.07 5.03
C VAL A 218 -21.49 -22.54 3.90
N ASP A 219 -21.82 -23.68 3.31
CA ASP A 219 -21.16 -24.08 2.06
C ASP A 219 -21.72 -23.31 0.85
N THR A 220 -21.13 -23.53 -0.33
CA THR A 220 -21.55 -22.88 -1.59
C THR A 220 -22.97 -23.27 -2.04
N LYS A 221 -23.57 -24.32 -1.44
CA LYS A 221 -24.95 -24.78 -1.65
C LYS A 221 -25.93 -24.24 -0.60
N GLY A 222 -25.44 -23.42 0.35
CA GLY A 222 -26.24 -22.81 1.41
C GLY A 222 -26.49 -23.70 2.63
N ARG A 223 -25.85 -24.88 2.75
CA ARG A 223 -25.98 -25.74 3.94
C ARG A 223 -25.16 -25.12 5.07
N VAL A 224 -25.75 -25.02 6.26
CA VAL A 224 -25.07 -24.54 7.46
C VAL A 224 -24.09 -25.62 7.95
N LEU A 225 -22.82 -25.23 8.13
CA LEU A 225 -21.73 -26.07 8.61
C LEU A 225 -21.28 -25.71 10.03
N GLY A 226 -21.61 -24.50 10.49
CA GLY A 226 -21.22 -23.99 11.80
C GLY A 226 -21.62 -22.54 11.99
N ARG A 227 -21.09 -21.92 13.04
CA ARG A 227 -21.32 -20.50 13.34
C ARG A 227 -20.00 -19.74 13.42
N HIS A 228 -20.03 -18.46 13.07
CA HIS A 228 -18.89 -17.55 13.17
C HIS A 228 -19.13 -16.45 14.21
N ARG A 229 -18.05 -15.86 14.72
CA ARG A 229 -18.02 -14.84 15.77
C ARG A 229 -18.02 -13.39 15.24
N GLY A 230 -18.31 -13.20 13.96
CA GLY A 230 -18.28 -11.91 13.27
C GLY A 230 -17.49 -11.96 11.96
N ILE A 231 -17.99 -11.25 10.94
CA ILE A 231 -17.38 -11.20 9.60
C ILE A 231 -15.91 -10.73 9.62
N PRO A 232 -15.50 -9.73 10.44
CA PRO A 232 -14.13 -9.24 10.44
C PRO A 232 -13.05 -10.27 10.79
N TYR A 233 -13.41 -11.43 11.35
CA TYR A 233 -12.47 -12.52 11.59
C TYR A 233 -12.06 -13.28 10.32
N TYR A 234 -12.71 -13.01 9.19
CA TYR A 234 -12.57 -13.83 7.99
C TYR A 234 -12.12 -13.00 6.78
N THR A 235 -11.27 -13.62 5.97
CA THR A 235 -10.77 -13.06 4.72
C THR A 235 -10.89 -14.11 3.61
N ILE A 236 -11.21 -13.73 2.39
CA ILE A 236 -11.27 -14.63 1.23
C ILE A 236 -9.93 -15.36 1.08
N GLY A 237 -10.01 -16.70 0.95
CA GLY A 237 -8.84 -17.59 0.89
C GLY A 237 -8.34 -18.11 2.24
N GLN A 238 -8.89 -17.66 3.37
CA GLN A 238 -8.53 -18.11 4.70
C GLN A 238 -8.93 -19.60 4.88
N ARG A 239 -7.99 -20.40 5.43
CA ARG A 239 -8.19 -21.81 5.74
C ARG A 239 -8.28 -22.08 7.25
N LYS A 240 -7.42 -21.39 8.03
CA LYS A 240 -7.31 -21.60 9.47
C LYS A 240 -8.36 -20.80 10.24
N GLY A 241 -8.76 -21.28 11.42
CA GLY A 241 -9.65 -20.55 12.32
C GLY A 241 -11.13 -20.56 11.94
N LEU A 242 -11.55 -21.46 11.04
CA LEU A 242 -12.96 -21.61 10.64
C LEU A 242 -13.82 -22.30 11.73
N GLY A 243 -13.22 -23.13 12.60
CA GLY A 243 -13.94 -23.80 13.68
C GLY A 243 -14.92 -24.88 13.22
N ILE A 244 -14.79 -25.38 11.97
CA ILE A 244 -15.64 -26.41 11.39
C ILE A 244 -14.82 -27.67 11.08
N ALA A 245 -15.40 -28.84 11.35
CA ALA A 245 -14.83 -30.12 10.98
C ALA A 245 -15.29 -30.51 9.56
N ALA A 246 -14.34 -30.81 8.68
CA ALA A 246 -14.64 -31.27 7.33
C ALA A 246 -13.63 -32.32 6.88
N ARG A 247 -14.07 -33.24 5.98
CA ARG A 247 -13.20 -34.29 5.42
C ARG A 247 -12.10 -33.75 4.50
N THR A 248 -12.36 -32.61 3.87
CA THR A 248 -11.45 -31.92 2.98
C THR A 248 -11.19 -30.48 3.49
N PRO A 249 -10.01 -29.89 3.23
CA PRO A 249 -9.76 -28.51 3.61
C PRO A 249 -10.79 -27.56 2.99
N LEU A 250 -11.40 -26.71 3.83
CA LEU A 250 -12.31 -25.65 3.41
C LEU A 250 -11.63 -24.28 3.52
N TYR A 251 -12.07 -23.37 2.67
CA TYR A 251 -11.57 -22.02 2.55
C TYR A 251 -12.72 -21.02 2.50
N VAL A 252 -12.53 -19.82 3.02
CA VAL A 252 -13.49 -18.73 2.82
C VAL A 252 -13.50 -18.35 1.34
N VAL A 253 -14.63 -18.53 0.67
CA VAL A 253 -14.80 -18.20 -0.76
C VAL A 253 -15.59 -16.91 -0.98
N ALA A 254 -16.45 -16.53 -0.02
CA ALA A 254 -17.15 -15.25 -0.03
C ALA A 254 -17.58 -14.84 1.38
N LEU A 255 -17.77 -13.54 1.57
CA LEU A 255 -18.36 -12.93 2.76
C LEU A 255 -19.64 -12.21 2.34
N LYS A 256 -20.71 -12.38 3.11
CA LYS A 256 -22.02 -11.73 2.92
C LYS A 256 -22.44 -11.02 4.22
N PRO A 257 -21.93 -9.82 4.49
CA PRO A 257 -22.23 -9.09 5.71
C PRO A 257 -23.72 -8.83 5.91
N GLU A 258 -24.43 -8.52 4.81
CA GLU A 258 -25.87 -8.27 4.82
C GLU A 258 -26.74 -9.47 5.28
N LYS A 259 -26.14 -10.66 5.29
CA LYS A 259 -26.77 -11.92 5.77
C LYS A 259 -26.07 -12.48 7.00
N SER A 260 -25.04 -11.80 7.51
CA SER A 260 -24.13 -12.34 8.52
C SER A 260 -23.66 -13.76 8.16
N GLN A 261 -23.16 -13.97 6.92
CA GLN A 261 -22.76 -15.29 6.43
C GLN A 261 -21.32 -15.30 5.94
N VAL A 262 -20.59 -16.32 6.35
CA VAL A 262 -19.29 -16.74 5.80
C VAL A 262 -19.50 -17.94 4.90
N ILE A 263 -19.21 -17.79 3.61
CA ILE A 263 -19.33 -18.90 2.65
C ILE A 263 -17.98 -19.58 2.53
N VAL A 264 -17.97 -20.90 2.74
CA VAL A 264 -16.78 -21.74 2.62
C VAL A 264 -16.92 -22.74 1.49
N GLY A 265 -15.81 -23.10 0.87
CA GLY A 265 -15.75 -24.05 -0.23
C GLY A 265 -14.39 -24.70 -0.36
N THR A 266 -14.23 -25.52 -1.40
CA THR A 266 -12.97 -26.17 -1.73
C THR A 266 -11.95 -25.15 -2.29
N ASN A 267 -10.67 -25.57 -2.41
CA ASN A 267 -9.66 -24.71 -3.00
C ASN A 267 -10.00 -24.27 -4.44
N ASP A 268 -10.61 -25.15 -5.22
CA ASP A 268 -10.91 -24.87 -6.64
C ASP A 268 -12.00 -23.78 -6.79
N GLU A 269 -12.88 -23.65 -5.80
CA GLU A 269 -13.91 -22.61 -5.75
C GLU A 269 -13.36 -21.22 -5.44
N LEU A 270 -12.05 -21.08 -5.13
CA LEU A 270 -11.38 -19.79 -4.97
C LEU A 270 -10.92 -19.16 -6.29
N PHE A 271 -10.88 -19.91 -7.38
CA PHE A 271 -10.32 -19.44 -8.63
C PHE A 271 -11.37 -18.69 -9.46
N ARG A 272 -10.96 -17.52 -10.00
CA ARG A 272 -11.76 -16.70 -10.92
C ARG A 272 -10.89 -16.22 -12.06
N THR A 273 -11.48 -16.09 -13.25
CA THR A 273 -10.79 -15.57 -14.44
C THR A 273 -11.00 -14.08 -14.66
N ARG A 274 -11.93 -13.46 -13.91
CA ARG A 274 -12.25 -12.04 -14.06
C ARG A 274 -12.42 -11.39 -12.69
N LEU A 275 -12.22 -10.08 -12.66
CA LEU A 275 -12.62 -9.23 -11.55
C LEU A 275 -13.24 -7.93 -12.06
N LEU A 276 -14.02 -7.29 -11.20
CA LEU A 276 -14.49 -5.92 -11.34
C LEU A 276 -13.65 -5.02 -10.44
N ALA A 277 -13.13 -3.93 -11.01
CA ALA A 277 -12.39 -2.88 -10.29
C ALA A 277 -13.11 -1.54 -10.41
N ASP A 278 -12.92 -0.69 -9.40
CA ASP A 278 -13.45 0.67 -9.30
C ASP A 278 -12.33 1.63 -8.85
N GLU A 279 -12.61 2.92 -8.76
CA GLU A 279 -11.65 3.95 -8.31
C GLU A 279 -10.33 3.86 -9.09
N LEU A 280 -10.44 3.82 -10.42
CA LEU A 280 -9.28 3.66 -11.30
C LEU A 280 -8.41 4.92 -11.32
N HIS A 281 -7.10 4.71 -11.24
CA HIS A 281 -6.08 5.74 -11.41
C HIS A 281 -5.02 5.28 -12.42
N PHE A 282 -4.60 6.18 -13.29
CA PHE A 282 -3.56 5.93 -14.27
C PHE A 282 -2.44 6.96 -14.09
N THR A 283 -1.20 6.48 -14.02
CA THR A 283 -0.05 7.37 -13.77
C THR A 283 0.19 8.39 -14.88
N ASP A 284 -0.26 8.10 -16.10
CA ASP A 284 -0.23 9.03 -17.23
C ASP A 284 -1.36 10.08 -17.22
N GLY A 285 -2.29 9.99 -16.26
CA GLY A 285 -3.50 10.80 -16.19
C GLY A 285 -4.69 10.20 -16.93
N GLU A 286 -4.46 9.29 -17.86
CA GLU A 286 -5.49 8.61 -18.68
C GLU A 286 -5.12 7.16 -18.94
N ALA A 287 -6.11 6.34 -19.26
CA ALA A 287 -5.91 4.96 -19.63
C ALA A 287 -5.26 4.84 -21.03
N PRO A 288 -4.54 3.73 -21.31
CA PRO A 288 -3.97 3.48 -22.65
C PRO A 288 -5.03 3.36 -23.76
N GLY A 289 -6.27 3.05 -23.40
CA GLY A 289 -7.40 2.89 -24.30
C GLY A 289 -8.62 2.33 -23.59
N GLU A 290 -9.76 2.21 -24.26
CA GLU A 290 -10.97 1.59 -23.71
C GLU A 290 -10.76 0.11 -23.38
N GLU A 291 -9.93 -0.57 -24.18
CA GLU A 291 -9.45 -1.93 -23.92
C GLU A 291 -7.95 -2.00 -24.17
N PHE A 292 -7.21 -2.63 -23.24
CA PHE A 292 -5.77 -2.82 -23.38
C PHE A 292 -5.29 -4.10 -22.69
N SER A 293 -4.24 -4.71 -23.26
CA SER A 293 -3.53 -5.85 -22.68
C SER A 293 -2.39 -5.38 -21.80
N CYS A 294 -2.25 -5.99 -20.64
CA CYS A 294 -1.21 -5.67 -19.67
C CYS A 294 -0.96 -6.86 -18.73
N GLN A 295 -0.11 -6.65 -17.75
CA GLN A 295 0.05 -7.55 -16.60
C GLN A 295 -0.58 -6.91 -15.36
N ALA A 296 -1.14 -7.71 -14.45
CA ALA A 296 -1.72 -7.20 -13.22
C ALA A 296 -1.26 -7.96 -11.97
N LYS A 297 -1.10 -7.21 -10.87
CA LYS A 297 -1.01 -7.74 -9.50
C LYS A 297 -2.35 -7.52 -8.80
N ILE A 298 -2.88 -8.54 -8.12
CA ILE A 298 -4.16 -8.46 -7.36
C ILE A 298 -3.95 -8.37 -5.85
N ARG A 299 -2.70 -8.26 -5.42
CA ARG A 299 -2.25 -8.06 -4.02
C ARG A 299 -0.78 -7.67 -4.03
N TYR A 300 -0.31 -7.14 -2.93
CA TYR A 300 1.11 -6.90 -2.75
C TYR A 300 1.89 -8.22 -2.87
N GLY A 301 2.96 -8.22 -3.67
CA GLY A 301 3.80 -9.39 -3.93
C GLY A 301 4.53 -9.33 -5.27
N ILE A 302 5.26 -10.38 -5.61
CA ILE A 302 6.15 -10.42 -6.79
C ILE A 302 5.38 -10.78 -8.07
N ARG A 303 4.36 -11.65 -7.96
CA ARG A 303 3.71 -12.25 -9.13
C ARG A 303 2.84 -11.25 -9.89
N VAL A 304 3.05 -11.19 -11.20
CA VAL A 304 2.19 -10.51 -12.17
C VAL A 304 1.49 -11.56 -13.04
N HIS A 305 0.33 -11.21 -13.58
CA HIS A 305 -0.50 -12.11 -14.38
C HIS A 305 -0.99 -11.38 -15.63
N ASP A 306 -0.83 -12.00 -16.80
CA ASP A 306 -1.31 -11.45 -18.06
C ASP A 306 -2.83 -11.29 -18.03
N CYS A 307 -3.31 -10.15 -18.49
CA CYS A 307 -4.72 -9.81 -18.50
C CYS A 307 -5.07 -8.81 -19.60
N THR A 308 -6.37 -8.71 -19.87
CA THR A 308 -6.98 -7.63 -20.65
C THR A 308 -7.86 -6.81 -19.71
N VAL A 309 -7.72 -5.51 -19.76
CA VAL A 309 -8.54 -4.53 -19.02
C VAL A 309 -9.50 -3.90 -20.00
N THR A 310 -10.80 -3.95 -19.72
CA THR A 310 -11.86 -3.28 -20.49
C THR A 310 -12.52 -2.25 -19.58
N LEU A 311 -12.48 -0.98 -19.98
CA LEU A 311 -13.13 0.10 -19.24
C LEU A 311 -14.64 0.12 -19.50
N GLU A 312 -15.41 0.33 -18.45
CA GLU A 312 -16.85 0.52 -18.53
C GLU A 312 -17.21 2.01 -18.48
N ARG A 313 -18.33 2.39 -19.09
CA ARG A 313 -18.84 3.79 -19.12
C ARG A 313 -19.10 4.41 -17.74
N ASN A 314 -19.25 3.58 -16.72
CA ASN A 314 -19.50 3.99 -15.33
C ASN A 314 -18.22 4.27 -14.53
N GLY A 315 -17.05 4.29 -15.19
CA GLY A 315 -15.74 4.53 -14.55
C GLY A 315 -15.12 3.28 -13.90
N ARG A 316 -15.72 2.09 -14.09
CA ARG A 316 -15.20 0.80 -13.64
C ARG A 316 -14.38 0.12 -14.73
N ALA A 317 -13.69 -0.97 -14.34
CA ALA A 317 -13.04 -1.85 -15.28
C ALA A 317 -13.32 -3.32 -14.99
N VAL A 318 -13.50 -4.10 -16.06
CA VAL A 318 -13.44 -5.56 -16.00
C VAL A 318 -12.03 -5.98 -16.37
N VAL A 319 -11.36 -6.70 -15.49
CA VAL A 319 -10.04 -7.29 -15.73
C VAL A 319 -10.21 -8.78 -15.98
N LYS A 320 -9.87 -9.24 -17.18
CA LYS A 320 -9.93 -10.65 -17.59
C LYS A 320 -8.51 -11.22 -17.64
N PHE A 321 -8.22 -12.15 -16.77
CA PHE A 321 -6.93 -12.83 -16.70
C PHE A 321 -6.84 -13.97 -17.71
N LYS A 322 -5.65 -14.20 -18.24
CA LYS A 322 -5.33 -15.32 -19.10
C LYS A 322 -5.44 -16.65 -18.34
N GLU A 323 -4.99 -16.65 -17.09
CA GLU A 323 -5.05 -17.80 -16.18
C GLU A 323 -5.92 -17.48 -14.95
N PRO A 324 -6.68 -18.46 -14.39
CA PRO A 324 -7.50 -18.23 -13.22
C PRO A 324 -6.67 -17.73 -12.03
N GLN A 325 -7.17 -16.73 -11.32
CA GLN A 325 -6.54 -16.13 -10.16
C GLN A 325 -7.18 -16.62 -8.86
N ARG A 326 -6.35 -17.04 -7.91
CA ARG A 326 -6.80 -17.56 -6.62
C ARG A 326 -7.13 -16.44 -5.66
N ALA A 327 -8.30 -16.51 -5.02
CA ALA A 327 -8.72 -15.67 -3.91
C ALA A 327 -8.65 -14.17 -4.27
N ILE A 328 -9.32 -13.76 -5.34
CA ILE A 328 -9.52 -12.34 -5.65
C ILE A 328 -10.33 -11.72 -4.52
N THR A 329 -9.75 -10.73 -3.83
CA THR A 329 -10.26 -10.22 -2.56
C THR A 329 -10.74 -8.77 -2.70
N SER A 330 -12.01 -8.53 -2.36
CA SER A 330 -12.61 -7.19 -2.33
C SER A 330 -11.87 -6.26 -1.35
N GLY A 331 -11.64 -5.02 -1.76
CA GLY A 331 -10.91 -4.02 -0.97
C GLY A 331 -9.38 -4.05 -1.16
N GLN A 332 -8.83 -5.08 -1.81
CA GLN A 332 -7.44 -5.05 -2.28
C GLN A 332 -7.32 -4.27 -3.58
N SER A 333 -6.11 -3.83 -3.94
CA SER A 333 -5.88 -3.17 -5.23
C SER A 333 -5.58 -4.19 -6.34
N VAL A 334 -6.04 -3.88 -7.55
CA VAL A 334 -5.48 -4.43 -8.78
C VAL A 334 -4.59 -3.36 -9.41
N VAL A 335 -3.33 -3.72 -9.71
CA VAL A 335 -2.33 -2.77 -10.23
C VAL A 335 -1.76 -3.28 -11.53
N PHE A 336 -1.78 -2.41 -12.55
CA PHE A 336 -1.48 -2.72 -13.95
C PHE A 336 -0.05 -2.36 -14.31
N TYR A 337 0.61 -3.24 -15.07
CA TYR A 337 1.99 -3.08 -15.52
C TYR A 337 2.15 -3.41 -17.00
N ASP A 338 3.10 -2.73 -17.62
CA ASP A 338 3.68 -3.07 -18.92
C ASP A 338 5.17 -3.35 -18.71
N GLY A 339 5.52 -4.64 -18.59
CA GLY A 339 6.85 -5.05 -18.13
C GLY A 339 7.17 -4.53 -16.74
N ASP A 340 8.15 -3.61 -16.63
CA ASP A 340 8.50 -2.94 -15.36
C ASP A 340 7.73 -1.65 -15.12
N ARG A 341 7.12 -1.06 -16.17
CA ARG A 341 6.38 0.20 -16.07
C ARG A 341 5.03 -0.01 -15.41
N LEU A 342 4.73 0.80 -14.41
CA LEU A 342 3.42 0.92 -13.81
C LEU A 342 2.51 1.74 -14.71
N ILE A 343 1.36 1.20 -15.08
CA ILE A 343 0.35 1.89 -15.90
C ILE A 343 -0.66 2.61 -15.00
N GLY A 344 -1.16 1.90 -13.97
CA GLY A 344 -2.21 2.37 -13.10
C GLY A 344 -2.76 1.26 -12.22
N GLY A 345 -3.94 1.46 -11.67
CA GLY A 345 -4.60 0.48 -10.83
C GLY A 345 -6.00 0.91 -10.40
N GLY A 346 -6.60 0.13 -9.52
CA GLY A 346 -7.90 0.42 -8.93
C GLY A 346 -8.20 -0.49 -7.75
N THR A 347 -9.32 -0.25 -7.10
CA THR A 347 -9.81 -1.05 -5.98
C THR A 347 -10.64 -2.23 -6.49
N ILE A 348 -10.33 -3.45 -6.06
CA ILE A 348 -11.09 -4.66 -6.40
C ILE A 348 -12.45 -4.62 -5.71
N VAL A 349 -13.51 -4.59 -6.50
CA VAL A 349 -14.89 -4.69 -6.01
C VAL A 349 -15.23 -6.15 -5.69
N ARG A 350 -14.97 -7.07 -6.65
CA ARG A 350 -15.19 -8.52 -6.48
C ARG A 350 -14.55 -9.33 -7.61
N GLY A 351 -14.33 -10.62 -7.37
CA GLY A 351 -14.12 -11.62 -8.43
C GLY A 351 -15.43 -11.92 -9.19
N LEU A 352 -15.31 -12.25 -10.48
CA LEU A 352 -16.43 -12.58 -11.39
C LEU A 352 -16.26 -13.99 -11.94
#